data_f180b18827c30fd0634ddba91d9d7824
#
_entry.id   f180b18827c30fd0634ddba91d9d7824
#
_cell.length_a   1.000
_cell.length_b   1.000
_cell.length_c   1.000
_cell.angle_alpha   90.00
_cell.angle_beta   90.00
_cell.angle_gamma   90.00
#
_symmetry.space_group_name_H-M   'P 1'
#
loop_
_entity.id
_entity.type
_entity.pdbx_description
1 polymer ?
#
loop_
_entity_poly.entity_id
_entity_poly.type
_entity_poly.pdbx_seq_one_letter_code
_entity_poly.pdbx_strand_id
1 'polypeptide(L)'
;FLSERVAACEAAGISRSKIILDPGFGFGKNARHNLRLMKHLSVITESDLPVLVGVSRKSIIGAMLNISVEERLAGSLALASIAIWQGAKIIRSHDVRETVQAVRLCEHVMQVNDFD
;
A
#
# COMPACT_ATOMS: atom_id res chain seq x y z
N PHE A 1 7.01 15.66 -0.28
CA PHE A 1 5.59 16.04 -0.40
C PHE A 1 4.76 15.64 0.82
N LEU A 2 4.79 14.36 1.21
CA LEU A 2 3.99 13.90 2.35
C LEU A 2 4.42 14.56 3.66
N SER A 3 5.72 14.76 3.89
CA SER A 3 6.24 15.42 5.08
C SER A 3 5.70 16.84 5.21
N GLU A 4 5.61 17.57 4.11
CA GLU A 4 5.07 18.93 4.08
C GLU A 4 3.58 18.94 4.40
N ARG A 5 2.83 17.96 3.90
CA ARG A 5 1.40 17.83 4.18
C ARG A 5 1.15 17.49 5.64
N VAL A 6 1.96 16.62 6.23
CA VAL A 6 1.87 16.32 7.67
C VAL A 6 2.12 17.58 8.49
N ALA A 7 3.16 18.32 8.16
CA ALA A 7 3.47 19.58 8.87
C ALA A 7 2.31 20.58 8.75
N ALA A 8 1.68 20.69 7.58
CA ALA A 8 0.53 21.55 7.38
C ALA A 8 -0.67 21.14 8.26
N CYS A 9 -0.91 19.84 8.37
CA CYS A 9 -1.98 19.31 9.22
C CYS A 9 -1.72 19.61 10.70
N GLU A 10 -0.51 19.39 11.16
CA GLU A 10 -0.14 19.67 12.55
C GLU A 10 -0.25 21.16 12.86
N ALA A 11 0.20 22.02 11.93
CA ALA A 11 0.07 23.48 12.06
C ALA A 11 -1.39 23.93 12.13
N ALA A 12 -2.30 23.22 11.49
CA ALA A 12 -3.75 23.49 11.51
C ALA A 12 -4.44 22.92 12.76
N GLY A 13 -3.71 22.29 13.67
CA GLY A 13 -4.25 21.77 14.92
C GLY A 13 -4.66 20.30 14.88
N ILE A 14 -4.33 19.58 13.80
CA ILE A 14 -4.62 18.15 13.71
C ILE A 14 -3.53 17.37 14.42
N SER A 15 -3.92 16.54 15.40
CA SER A 15 -2.97 15.71 16.13
C SER A 15 -2.35 14.67 15.20
N ARG A 16 -1.05 14.45 15.33
CA ARG A 16 -0.30 13.44 14.57
C ARG A 16 -0.93 12.05 14.68
N SER A 17 -1.53 11.72 15.83
CA SER A 17 -2.21 10.43 16.04
C SER A 17 -3.45 10.25 15.16
N LYS A 18 -3.94 11.29 14.50
CA LYS A 18 -5.10 11.24 13.61
C LYS A 18 -4.72 11.26 12.13
N ILE A 19 -3.43 11.16 11.81
CA ILE A 19 -2.95 11.26 10.44
C ILE A 19 -2.58 9.87 9.91
N ILE A 20 -3.08 9.56 8.71
CA ILE A 20 -2.72 8.38 7.94
C ILE A 20 -2.17 8.87 6.60
N LEU A 21 -1.04 8.31 6.16
CA LEU A 21 -0.44 8.66 4.89
C LEU A 21 -0.98 7.78 3.77
N ASP A 22 -1.35 8.40 2.65
CA ASP A 22 -1.76 7.68 1.43
C ASP A 22 -0.91 8.22 0.26
N PRO A 23 0.03 7.44 -0.26
CA PRO A 23 0.86 7.90 -1.37
C PRO A 23 0.11 8.05 -2.70
N GLY A 24 -1.14 7.59 -2.79
CA GLY A 24 -1.99 7.89 -3.95
C GLY A 24 -1.65 7.10 -5.20
N PHE A 25 -1.56 5.77 -5.10
CA PHE A 25 -1.36 4.91 -6.27
C PHE A 25 -2.42 5.20 -7.35
N GLY A 26 -1.96 5.38 -8.57
CA GLY A 26 -2.82 5.64 -9.72
C GLY A 26 -3.18 7.11 -9.95
N PHE A 27 -3.04 7.97 -8.96
CA PHE A 27 -3.43 9.38 -9.08
C PHE A 27 -2.30 10.20 -9.70
N GLY A 28 -2.49 10.65 -10.96
CA GLY A 28 -1.53 11.50 -11.66
C GLY A 28 -0.18 10.82 -11.96
N LYS A 29 -0.13 9.50 -11.86
CA LYS A 29 1.09 8.72 -12.06
C LYS A 29 0.91 7.74 -13.20
N ASN A 30 1.96 7.50 -14.00
CA ASN A 30 1.96 6.42 -14.97
C ASN A 30 2.31 5.09 -14.29
N ALA A 31 2.19 3.97 -15.03
CA ALA A 31 2.44 2.64 -14.50
C ALA A 31 3.86 2.50 -13.92
N ARG A 32 4.85 3.06 -14.60
CA ARG A 32 6.25 2.99 -14.16
C ARG A 32 6.46 3.72 -12.83
N HIS A 33 5.87 4.89 -12.66
CA HIS A 33 5.94 5.63 -11.41
C HIS A 33 5.28 4.87 -10.27
N ASN A 34 4.14 4.22 -10.53
CA ASN A 34 3.46 3.40 -9.52
C ASN A 34 4.30 2.19 -9.11
N LEU A 35 4.97 1.54 -10.06
CA LEU A 35 5.87 0.41 -9.75
C LEU A 35 7.05 0.87 -8.89
N ARG A 36 7.66 2.02 -9.21
CA ARG A 36 8.74 2.58 -8.41
C ARG A 36 8.29 2.95 -7.01
N LEU A 37 7.10 3.54 -6.89
CA LEU A 37 6.52 3.89 -5.61
C LEU A 37 6.34 2.63 -4.75
N MET A 38 5.81 1.56 -5.32
CA MET A 38 5.66 0.29 -4.63
C MET A 38 7.02 -0.31 -4.24
N LYS A 39 7.97 -0.30 -5.16
CA LYS A 39 9.32 -0.84 -4.92
C LYS A 39 10.00 -0.17 -3.72
N HIS A 40 9.80 1.13 -3.57
CA HIS A 40 10.46 1.94 -2.53
C HIS A 40 9.49 2.40 -1.43
N LEU A 41 8.38 1.70 -1.26
CA LEU A 41 7.35 2.08 -0.29
C LEU A 41 7.91 2.19 1.14
N SER A 42 8.92 1.39 1.48
CA SER A 42 9.54 1.39 2.80
C SER A 42 10.09 2.78 3.19
N VAL A 43 10.48 3.60 2.22
CA VAL A 43 10.94 4.97 2.49
C VAL A 43 9.83 5.79 3.17
N ILE A 44 8.58 5.56 2.75
CA ILE A 44 7.42 6.23 3.34
C ILE A 44 7.01 5.57 4.66
N THR A 45 7.05 4.24 4.72
CA THR A 45 6.62 3.49 5.92
C THR A 45 7.62 3.58 7.07
N GLU A 46 8.84 4.04 6.82
CA GLU A 46 9.83 4.30 7.88
C GLU A 46 9.40 5.39 8.84
N SER A 47 8.47 6.26 8.44
CA SER A 47 7.89 7.24 9.35
C SER A 47 7.04 6.51 10.41
N ASP A 48 6.75 7.18 11.51
CA ASP A 48 5.93 6.62 12.59
C ASP A 48 4.43 6.67 12.30
N LEU A 49 4.03 7.18 11.12
CA LEU A 49 2.64 7.27 10.71
C LEU A 49 2.22 6.04 9.92
N PRO A 50 1.00 5.54 10.13
CA PRO A 50 0.50 4.41 9.33
C PRO A 50 0.32 4.84 7.87
N VAL A 51 0.63 3.91 6.95
CA VAL A 51 0.50 4.13 5.52
C VAL A 51 -0.63 3.24 4.98
N LEU A 52 -1.56 3.87 4.27
CA LEU A 52 -2.65 3.20 3.57
C LEU A 52 -2.28 3.02 2.10
N VAL A 53 -2.52 1.83 1.56
CA VAL A 53 -2.29 1.53 0.16
C VAL A 53 -3.59 1.06 -0.50
N GLY A 54 -3.96 1.70 -1.60
CA GLY A 54 -5.15 1.35 -2.38
C GLY A 54 -4.76 1.06 -3.82
N VAL A 55 -4.47 -0.20 -4.13
CA VAL A 55 -4.06 -0.64 -5.47
C VAL A 55 -5.05 -1.62 -6.10
N SER A 56 -6.12 -1.98 -5.38
CA SER A 56 -7.07 -2.99 -5.80
C SER A 56 -7.66 -2.68 -7.18
N ARG A 57 -7.53 -3.63 -8.11
CA ARG A 57 -8.04 -3.59 -9.47
C ARG A 57 -7.62 -2.36 -10.29
N LYS A 58 -6.59 -1.65 -9.88
CA LYS A 58 -6.17 -0.43 -10.57
C LYS A 58 -5.51 -0.71 -11.92
N SER A 59 -5.53 0.29 -12.79
CA SER A 59 -5.06 0.18 -14.18
C SER A 59 -3.60 -0.24 -14.29
N ILE A 60 -2.77 0.00 -13.29
CA ILE A 60 -1.37 -0.46 -13.26
C ILE A 60 -1.29 -1.98 -13.45
N ILE A 61 -2.20 -2.73 -12.81
CA ILE A 61 -2.22 -4.20 -12.92
C ILE A 61 -2.55 -4.62 -14.36
N GLY A 62 -3.58 -4.01 -14.94
CA GLY A 62 -3.96 -4.28 -16.33
C GLY A 62 -2.87 -3.91 -17.32
N ALA A 63 -2.21 -2.77 -17.09
CA ALA A 63 -1.14 -2.29 -17.97
C ALA A 63 0.09 -3.22 -17.94
N MET A 64 0.47 -3.69 -16.75
CA MET A 64 1.65 -4.53 -16.60
C MET A 64 1.43 -5.97 -17.03
N LEU A 65 0.24 -6.51 -16.78
CA LEU A 65 -0.08 -7.91 -17.06
C LEU A 65 -0.88 -8.11 -18.34
N ASN A 66 -1.33 -7.03 -18.98
CA ASN A 66 -2.15 -7.05 -20.18
C ASN A 66 -3.43 -7.88 -19.99
N ILE A 67 -4.15 -7.59 -18.90
CA ILE A 67 -5.38 -8.29 -18.54
C ILE A 67 -6.52 -7.31 -18.28
N SER A 68 -7.76 -7.80 -18.39
CA SER A 68 -8.96 -7.01 -18.13
C SER A 68 -9.17 -6.75 -16.64
N VAL A 69 -10.08 -5.83 -16.32
CA VAL A 69 -10.37 -5.48 -14.92
C VAL A 69 -10.90 -6.67 -14.12
N GLU A 70 -11.63 -7.58 -14.76
CA GLU A 70 -12.18 -8.77 -14.11
C GLU A 70 -11.12 -9.78 -13.71
N GLU A 71 -9.92 -9.68 -14.28
CA GLU A 71 -8.83 -10.62 -14.08
C GLU A 71 -7.75 -10.09 -13.13
N ARG A 72 -7.99 -8.98 -12.45
CA ARG A 72 -6.97 -8.28 -11.65
C ARG A 72 -6.86 -8.74 -10.20
N LEU A 73 -7.58 -9.78 -9.81
CA LEU A 73 -7.56 -10.24 -8.41
C LEU A 73 -6.15 -10.65 -7.96
N ALA A 74 -5.51 -11.54 -8.70
CA ALA A 74 -4.18 -12.04 -8.33
C ALA A 74 -3.16 -10.90 -8.23
N GLY A 75 -3.17 -9.97 -9.19
CA GLY A 75 -2.29 -8.80 -9.16
C GLY A 75 -2.57 -7.89 -7.96
N SER A 76 -3.85 -7.68 -7.63
CA SER A 76 -4.25 -6.90 -6.46
C SER A 76 -3.71 -7.51 -5.17
N LEU A 77 -3.81 -8.85 -5.03
CA LEU A 77 -3.32 -9.56 -3.86
C LEU A 77 -1.80 -9.52 -3.77
N ALA A 78 -1.11 -9.66 -4.90
CA ALA A 78 0.35 -9.56 -4.95
C ALA A 78 0.83 -8.19 -4.49
N LEU A 79 0.24 -7.11 -5.01
CA LEU A 79 0.61 -5.76 -4.62
C LEU A 79 0.27 -5.45 -3.16
N ALA A 80 -0.87 -5.94 -2.66
CA ALA A 80 -1.22 -5.79 -1.26
C ALA A 80 -0.20 -6.49 -0.36
N SER A 81 0.22 -7.69 -0.71
CA SER A 81 1.23 -8.44 0.04
C SER A 81 2.59 -7.73 0.05
N ILE A 82 3.01 -7.22 -1.11
CA ILE A 82 4.26 -6.44 -1.22
C ILE A 82 4.17 -5.19 -0.33
N ALA A 83 3.03 -4.50 -0.35
CA ALA A 83 2.83 -3.30 0.47
C ALA A 83 2.95 -3.61 1.96
N ILE A 84 2.31 -4.68 2.43
CA ILE A 84 2.39 -5.10 3.84
C ILE A 84 3.82 -5.48 4.20
N TRP A 85 4.50 -6.22 3.32
CA TRP A 85 5.90 -6.60 3.54
C TRP A 85 6.80 -5.37 3.72
N GLN A 86 6.50 -4.29 3.02
CA GLN A 86 7.25 -3.04 3.12
C GLN A 86 6.76 -2.12 4.24
N GLY A 87 5.81 -2.53 5.06
CA GLY A 87 5.42 -1.80 6.25
C GLY A 87 4.09 -1.05 6.19
N ALA A 88 3.31 -1.17 5.11
CA ALA A 88 1.97 -0.60 5.08
C ALA A 88 1.10 -1.24 6.16
N LYS A 89 0.19 -0.47 6.73
CA LYS A 89 -0.67 -0.92 7.83
C LYS A 89 -2.13 -1.07 7.43
N ILE A 90 -2.55 -0.42 6.35
CA ILE A 90 -3.94 -0.41 5.91
C ILE A 90 -3.97 -0.68 4.41
N ILE A 91 -4.80 -1.62 4.00
CA ILE A 91 -5.03 -1.92 2.58
C ILE A 91 -6.50 -1.66 2.27
N ARG A 92 -6.76 -0.84 1.27
CA ARG A 92 -8.11 -0.63 0.74
C ARG A 92 -8.30 -1.56 -0.45
N SER A 93 -9.32 -2.41 -0.40
CA SER A 93 -9.54 -3.43 -1.42
C SER A 93 -11.02 -3.63 -1.72
N HIS A 94 -11.32 -3.99 -2.98
CA HIS A 94 -12.64 -4.46 -3.39
C HIS A 94 -12.87 -5.91 -2.97
N ASP A 95 -11.81 -6.72 -2.94
CA ASP A 95 -11.85 -8.15 -2.67
C ASP A 95 -11.39 -8.40 -1.22
N VAL A 96 -12.23 -8.03 -0.27
CA VAL A 96 -11.83 -7.98 1.15
C VAL A 96 -11.43 -9.34 1.69
N ARG A 97 -12.23 -10.37 1.43
CA ARG A 97 -11.95 -11.72 1.94
C ARG A 97 -10.59 -12.24 1.48
N GLU A 98 -10.33 -12.16 0.18
CA GLU A 98 -9.10 -12.65 -0.42
C GLU A 98 -7.91 -11.83 0.05
N THR A 99 -8.09 -10.51 0.14
CA THR A 99 -7.04 -9.60 0.62
C THR A 99 -6.69 -9.88 2.08
N VAL A 100 -7.69 -10.10 2.93
CA VAL A 100 -7.45 -10.44 4.35
C VAL A 100 -6.62 -11.72 4.45
N GLN A 101 -6.95 -12.75 3.66
CA GLN A 101 -6.20 -14.00 3.68
C GLN A 101 -4.75 -13.79 3.24
N ALA A 102 -4.54 -13.06 2.15
CA ALA A 102 -3.19 -12.77 1.65
C ALA A 102 -2.37 -11.96 2.66
N VAL A 103 -2.96 -10.94 3.24
CA VAL A 103 -2.29 -10.07 4.23
C VAL A 103 -1.95 -10.85 5.48
N ARG A 104 -2.88 -11.66 5.99
CA ARG A 104 -2.63 -12.46 7.19
C ARG A 104 -1.51 -13.46 6.98
N LEU A 105 -1.47 -14.12 5.82
CA LEU A 105 -0.37 -15.03 5.52
C LEU A 105 0.96 -14.29 5.44
N CYS A 106 0.98 -13.14 4.79
CA CYS A 106 2.16 -12.28 4.73
C CYS A 106 2.65 -11.90 6.14
N GLU A 107 1.73 -11.50 7.01
CA GLU A 107 2.06 -11.15 8.39
C GLU A 107 2.62 -12.34 9.19
N HIS A 108 2.09 -13.53 8.98
CA HIS A 108 2.64 -14.74 9.61
C HIS A 108 4.08 -14.97 9.19
N VAL A 109 4.40 -14.78 7.91
CA VAL A 109 5.78 -14.90 7.42
C VAL A 109 6.68 -13.86 8.08
N MET A 110 6.20 -12.62 8.20
CA MET A 110 6.97 -11.53 8.80
C MET A 110 7.23 -11.72 10.29
N GLN A 111 6.32 -12.38 10.99
CA GLN A 111 6.33 -12.50 12.45
C GLN A 111 6.97 -13.79 12.93
N VAL A 112 7.23 -14.77 12.06
CA VAL A 112 7.82 -16.03 12.48
C VAL A 112 9.23 -15.78 13.04
N ASN A 113 9.55 -16.51 14.10
CA ASN A 113 10.85 -16.43 14.74
C ASN A 113 11.86 -17.26 13.95
N ASP A 114 13.03 -16.70 13.64
CA ASP A 114 14.04 -17.36 12.81
C ASP A 114 14.58 -18.65 13.44
N PHE A 115 14.43 -18.80 14.74
CA PHE A 115 15.00 -19.91 15.50
C PHE A 115 13.96 -20.90 16.04
N ASP A 116 12.73 -20.76 15.64
CA ASP A 116 11.65 -21.66 16.06
C ASP A 116 11.56 -22.91 15.18
#